data_e65ea51eeee38d0071c554b98813a489
#
_entry.id   e65ea51eeee38d0071c554b98813a489
#
_cell.length_a   1.000
_cell.length_b   1.000
_cell.length_c   1.000
_cell.angle_alpha   90.00
_cell.angle_beta   90.00
_cell.angle_gamma   90.00
#
_symmetry.space_group_name_H-M   'P 1'
#
loop_
_entity.id
_entity.type
_entity.pdbx_description
1 polymer ?
#
loop_
_entity_poly.entity_id
_entity_poly.type
_entity_poly.pdbx_seq_one_letter_code
_entity_poly.pdbx_strand_id
1 'polypeptide(L)'
;TSGEIIYKGTEIGRLSQKELKPYRKKIQMIFQDPYASLNARMTVGDIIGEPLDIHELASGKERLEKIHQLLHDVGLNPDHATRYPHEFSGGQRQRIGIARALAVEPDFIICDEPISALDVSIQAQVVNMLEDLQRERNITYLFIAHDLSMVKHISDRIGVMYLGKMVELGPADDLYN
;
A
#
# COMPACT_ATOMS: atom_id res chain seq x y z
N THR A 1 24.11 5.25 5.56
CA THR A 1 22.87 5.86 6.03
C THR A 1 22.81 5.79 7.54
N SER A 2 22.46 6.88 8.19
CA SER A 2 22.28 6.96 9.64
C SER A 2 20.89 7.52 9.93
N GLY A 3 20.34 7.22 11.10
CA GLY A 3 19.02 7.66 11.52
C GLY A 3 18.34 6.62 12.41
N GLU A 4 17.19 6.98 12.94
CA GLU A 4 16.36 6.12 13.77
C GLU A 4 14.98 6.00 13.13
N ILE A 5 14.39 4.80 13.22
CA ILE A 5 13.00 4.54 12.81
C ILE A 5 12.24 4.13 14.07
N ILE A 6 11.32 4.99 14.50
CA ILE A 6 10.54 4.76 15.71
C ILE A 6 9.09 4.46 15.31
N TYR A 7 8.59 3.30 15.68
CA TYR A 7 7.20 2.89 15.50
C TYR A 7 6.54 2.69 16.86
N LYS A 8 5.49 3.49 17.15
CA LYS A 8 4.75 3.46 18.44
C LYS A 8 5.69 3.44 19.67
N GLY A 9 6.74 4.29 19.64
CA GLY A 9 7.71 4.42 20.72
C GLY A 9 8.83 3.37 20.74
N THR A 10 8.85 2.43 19.81
CA THR A 10 9.91 1.42 19.68
C THR A 10 10.82 1.73 18.51
N GLU A 11 12.13 1.77 18.73
CA GLU A 11 13.14 1.90 17.67
C GLU A 11 13.23 0.54 16.93
N ILE A 12 12.86 0.54 15.65
CA ILE A 12 12.78 -0.68 14.84
C ILE A 12 13.91 -0.81 13.80
N GLY A 13 14.67 0.25 13.54
CA GLY A 13 15.71 0.26 12.50
C GLY A 13 16.91 -0.62 12.81
N ARG A 14 17.08 -1.03 14.07
CA ARG A 14 18.20 -1.89 14.53
C ARG A 14 17.79 -3.31 14.86
N LEU A 15 16.52 -3.64 14.73
CA LEU A 15 15.99 -4.98 15.03
C LEU A 15 16.48 -6.02 14.03
N SER A 16 16.71 -7.24 14.50
CA SER A 16 16.99 -8.40 13.66
C SER A 16 15.77 -8.77 12.80
N GLN A 17 16.00 -9.55 11.75
CA GLN A 17 14.93 -10.01 10.85
C GLN A 17 13.80 -10.76 11.58
N LYS A 18 14.14 -11.50 12.64
CA LYS A 18 13.17 -12.21 13.46
C LYS A 18 12.32 -11.26 14.31
N GLU A 19 12.95 -10.24 14.90
CA GLU A 19 12.27 -9.22 15.69
C GLU A 19 11.42 -8.28 14.83
N LEU A 20 11.80 -8.05 13.56
CA LEU A 20 11.02 -7.25 12.62
C LEU A 20 9.75 -7.96 12.11
N LYS A 21 9.65 -9.30 12.19
CA LYS A 21 8.49 -10.04 11.64
C LYS A 21 7.12 -9.49 12.11
N PRO A 22 6.87 -9.21 13.41
CA PRO A 22 5.60 -8.64 13.85
C PRO A 22 5.35 -7.22 13.31
N TYR A 23 6.40 -6.41 13.14
CA TYR A 23 6.28 -5.05 12.59
C TYR A 23 5.98 -5.06 11.09
N ARG A 24 6.49 -6.04 10.35
CA ARG A 24 6.15 -6.23 8.91
C ARG A 24 4.68 -6.52 8.68
N LYS A 25 3.97 -7.07 9.67
CA LYS A 25 2.52 -7.18 9.60
C LYS A 25 1.84 -5.82 9.74
N LYS A 26 2.42 -4.91 10.54
CA LYS A 26 1.85 -3.61 10.87
C LYS A 26 2.23 -2.49 9.91
N ILE A 27 3.36 -2.64 9.23
CA ILE A 27 3.90 -1.68 8.27
C ILE A 27 4.01 -2.38 6.93
N GLN A 28 3.26 -1.90 5.94
CA GLN A 28 3.25 -2.44 4.58
C GLN A 28 3.71 -1.40 3.57
N MET A 29 3.97 -1.83 2.35
CA MET A 29 4.40 -0.96 1.27
C MET A 29 3.65 -1.26 -0.02
N ILE A 30 3.20 -0.20 -0.69
CA ILE A 30 2.68 -0.22 -2.05
C ILE A 30 3.78 0.37 -2.93
N PHE A 31 4.21 -0.39 -3.93
CA PHE A 31 5.35 -0.05 -4.78
C PHE A 31 4.93 0.77 -6.00
N GLN A 32 5.88 1.54 -6.53
CA GLN A 32 5.73 2.39 -7.70
C GLN A 32 5.36 1.60 -8.97
N ASP A 33 6.04 0.47 -9.19
CA ASP A 33 5.82 -0.34 -10.39
C ASP A 33 4.93 -1.55 -10.09
N PRO A 34 3.66 -1.53 -10.55
CA PRO A 34 2.76 -2.65 -10.36
C PRO A 34 3.15 -3.90 -11.18
N TYR A 35 4.00 -3.75 -12.21
CA TYR A 35 4.49 -4.89 -12.98
C TYR A 35 5.62 -5.63 -12.25
N ALA A 36 6.59 -4.89 -11.72
CA ALA A 36 7.73 -5.49 -11.01
C ALA A 36 7.35 -6.01 -9.62
N SER A 37 6.29 -5.45 -9.01
CA SER A 37 5.89 -5.78 -7.63
C SER A 37 5.11 -7.09 -7.49
N LEU A 38 4.55 -7.63 -8.58
CA LEU A 38 3.75 -8.86 -8.58
C LEU A 38 4.51 -10.01 -9.26
N ASN A 39 4.56 -11.16 -8.61
CA ASN A 39 5.16 -12.35 -9.20
C ASN A 39 4.26 -12.89 -10.33
N ALA A 40 4.71 -12.76 -11.59
CA ALA A 40 3.95 -13.18 -12.77
C ALA A 40 3.67 -14.69 -12.86
N ARG A 41 4.32 -15.51 -12.02
CA ARG A 41 4.13 -16.96 -11.97
C ARG A 41 3.08 -17.41 -10.95
N MET A 42 2.58 -16.49 -10.14
CA MET A 42 1.57 -16.73 -9.12
C MET A 42 0.21 -16.23 -9.61
N THR A 43 -0.86 -16.88 -9.18
CA THR A 43 -2.21 -16.36 -9.37
C THR A 43 -2.45 -15.14 -8.49
N VAL A 44 -3.43 -14.31 -8.82
CA VAL A 44 -3.82 -13.17 -7.99
C VAL A 44 -4.19 -13.60 -6.58
N GLY A 45 -4.92 -14.71 -6.44
CA GLY A 45 -5.27 -15.29 -5.14
C GLY A 45 -4.04 -15.71 -4.32
N ASP A 46 -3.02 -16.26 -4.98
CA ASP A 46 -1.78 -16.62 -4.29
C ASP A 46 -0.99 -15.38 -3.86
N ILE A 47 -0.93 -14.35 -4.71
CA ILE A 47 -0.25 -13.07 -4.39
C ILE A 47 -0.89 -12.38 -3.19
N ILE A 48 -2.23 -12.30 -3.16
CA ILE A 48 -2.97 -11.67 -2.04
C ILE A 48 -2.93 -12.56 -0.79
N GLY A 49 -2.94 -13.87 -0.98
CA GLY A 49 -2.93 -14.85 0.09
C GLY A 49 -1.56 -15.09 0.73
N GLU A 50 -0.45 -14.80 0.02
CA GLU A 50 0.91 -15.03 0.54
C GLU A 50 1.16 -14.36 1.90
N PRO A 51 0.79 -13.08 2.15
CA PRO A 51 0.91 -12.49 3.48
C PRO A 51 0.06 -13.18 4.54
N LEU A 52 -1.14 -13.70 4.19
CA LEU A 52 -1.97 -14.46 5.10
C LEU A 52 -1.27 -15.76 5.54
N ASP A 53 -0.62 -16.43 4.59
CA ASP A 53 0.12 -17.68 4.85
C ASP A 53 1.38 -17.42 5.69
N ILE A 54 2.19 -16.42 5.35
CA ILE A 54 3.42 -16.04 6.08
C ILE A 54 3.16 -15.69 7.54
N HIS A 55 2.05 -15.02 7.79
CA HIS A 55 1.66 -14.56 9.13
C HIS A 55 0.64 -15.48 9.82
N GLU A 56 0.29 -16.62 9.21
CA GLU A 56 -0.62 -17.64 9.74
C GLU A 56 -1.98 -17.05 10.15
N LEU A 57 -2.54 -16.13 9.30
CA LEU A 57 -3.76 -15.37 9.61
C LEU A 57 -5.05 -16.05 9.15
N ALA A 58 -4.97 -16.94 8.19
CA ALA A 58 -6.11 -17.69 7.66
C ALA A 58 -5.64 -18.92 6.89
N SER A 59 -6.49 -19.95 6.80
CA SER A 59 -6.22 -21.16 6.02
C SER A 59 -7.50 -21.71 5.39
N GLY A 60 -7.37 -22.57 4.39
CA GLY A 60 -8.50 -23.27 3.76
C GLY A 60 -9.58 -22.30 3.25
N LYS A 61 -10.81 -22.52 3.69
CA LYS A 61 -11.98 -21.73 3.27
C LYS A 61 -11.92 -20.28 3.72
N GLU A 62 -11.49 -20.03 4.96
CA GLU A 62 -11.33 -18.67 5.50
C GLU A 62 -10.32 -17.83 4.69
N ARG A 63 -9.21 -18.43 4.26
CA ARG A 63 -8.23 -17.77 3.39
C ARG A 63 -8.86 -17.33 2.08
N LEU A 64 -9.66 -18.19 1.45
CA LEU A 64 -10.33 -17.87 0.20
C LEU A 64 -11.36 -16.75 0.38
N GLU A 65 -12.15 -16.79 1.43
CA GLU A 65 -13.13 -15.76 1.76
C GLU A 65 -12.46 -14.40 1.98
N LYS A 66 -11.32 -14.35 2.70
CA LYS A 66 -10.53 -13.12 2.89
C LYS A 66 -9.97 -12.59 1.57
N ILE A 67 -9.46 -13.45 0.69
CA ILE A 67 -8.97 -13.04 -0.64
C ILE A 67 -10.10 -12.44 -1.48
N HIS A 68 -11.26 -13.06 -1.50
CA HIS A 68 -12.44 -12.56 -2.23
C HIS A 68 -12.90 -11.20 -1.69
N GLN A 69 -12.92 -11.04 -0.35
CA GLN A 69 -13.26 -9.76 0.27
C GLN A 69 -12.24 -8.67 -0.09
N LEU A 70 -10.94 -8.97 -0.03
CA LEU A 70 -9.88 -8.02 -0.40
C LEU A 70 -9.96 -7.60 -1.87
N LEU A 71 -10.27 -8.52 -2.78
CA LEU A 71 -10.53 -8.19 -4.19
C LEU A 71 -11.72 -7.25 -4.33
N HIS A 72 -12.81 -7.54 -3.64
CA HIS A 72 -14.00 -6.68 -3.62
C HIS A 72 -13.68 -5.29 -3.09
N ASP A 73 -12.94 -5.17 -1.98
CA ASP A 73 -12.58 -3.89 -1.34
C ASP A 73 -11.77 -2.97 -2.26
N VAL A 74 -10.99 -3.54 -3.17
CA VAL A 74 -10.25 -2.77 -4.18
C VAL A 74 -10.99 -2.64 -5.52
N GLY A 75 -12.28 -3.01 -5.57
CA GLY A 75 -13.13 -2.89 -6.76
C GLY A 75 -12.79 -3.87 -7.88
N LEU A 76 -12.29 -5.06 -7.53
CA LEU A 76 -12.05 -6.17 -8.46
C LEU A 76 -13.06 -7.30 -8.22
N ASN A 77 -13.35 -8.08 -9.28
CA ASN A 77 -14.21 -9.25 -9.16
C ASN A 77 -13.48 -10.35 -8.37
N PRO A 78 -14.10 -10.97 -7.36
CA PRO A 78 -13.57 -12.13 -6.64
C PRO A 78 -13.12 -13.29 -7.54
N ASP A 79 -13.80 -13.54 -8.66
CA ASP A 79 -13.42 -14.56 -9.64
C ASP A 79 -12.04 -14.32 -10.28
N HIS A 80 -11.50 -13.12 -10.15
CA HIS A 80 -10.16 -12.81 -10.60
C HIS A 80 -9.04 -13.50 -9.78
N ALA A 81 -9.35 -14.11 -8.65
CA ALA A 81 -8.39 -14.82 -7.80
C ALA A 81 -7.61 -15.91 -8.54
N THR A 82 -8.23 -16.56 -9.55
CA THR A 82 -7.62 -17.66 -10.32
C THR A 82 -6.78 -17.20 -11.51
N ARG A 83 -6.80 -15.90 -11.83
CA ARG A 83 -6.08 -15.32 -12.98
C ARG A 83 -4.66 -14.92 -12.62
N TYR A 84 -3.86 -14.69 -13.66
CA TYR A 84 -2.47 -14.26 -13.54
C TYR A 84 -2.32 -12.75 -13.76
N PRO A 85 -1.30 -12.10 -13.17
CA PRO A 85 -1.09 -10.65 -13.30
C PRO A 85 -1.05 -10.13 -14.74
N HIS A 86 -0.52 -10.89 -15.69
CA HIS A 86 -0.41 -10.47 -17.08
C HIS A 86 -1.77 -10.31 -17.80
N GLU A 87 -2.86 -10.83 -17.22
CA GLU A 87 -4.23 -10.70 -17.74
C GLU A 87 -4.92 -9.38 -17.33
N PHE A 88 -4.23 -8.52 -16.58
CA PHE A 88 -4.79 -7.30 -15.98
C PHE A 88 -4.12 -6.03 -16.53
N SER A 89 -4.88 -4.93 -16.58
CA SER A 89 -4.36 -3.60 -16.84
C SER A 89 -3.42 -3.10 -15.73
N GLY A 90 -2.64 -2.04 -15.98
CA GLY A 90 -1.77 -1.43 -14.98
C GLY A 90 -2.52 -1.01 -13.72
N GLY A 91 -3.68 -0.33 -13.87
CA GLY A 91 -4.51 0.07 -12.73
C GLY A 91 -5.10 -1.11 -11.94
N GLN A 92 -5.48 -2.20 -12.61
CA GLN A 92 -5.94 -3.40 -11.94
C GLN A 92 -4.81 -4.11 -11.19
N ARG A 93 -3.59 -4.15 -11.75
CA ARG A 93 -2.41 -4.68 -11.04
C ARG A 93 -2.06 -3.86 -9.81
N GLN A 94 -2.17 -2.54 -9.89
CA GLN A 94 -1.98 -1.66 -8.73
C GLN A 94 -2.98 -2.00 -7.62
N ARG A 95 -4.26 -2.19 -7.97
CA ARG A 95 -5.30 -2.63 -7.02
C ARG A 95 -5.00 -4.00 -6.39
N ILE A 96 -4.44 -4.94 -7.14
CA ILE A 96 -3.97 -6.23 -6.61
C ILE A 96 -2.83 -6.02 -5.60
N GLY A 97 -1.86 -5.14 -5.89
CA GLY A 97 -0.79 -4.78 -4.96
C GLY A 97 -1.30 -4.13 -3.67
N ILE A 98 -2.34 -3.29 -3.78
CA ILE A 98 -3.02 -2.69 -2.62
C ILE A 98 -3.74 -3.77 -1.80
N ALA A 99 -4.51 -4.66 -2.45
CA ALA A 99 -5.17 -5.78 -1.77
C ALA A 99 -4.19 -6.67 -1.00
N ARG A 100 -3.02 -6.95 -1.60
CA ARG A 100 -1.93 -7.70 -0.93
C ARG A 100 -1.43 -6.98 0.32
N ALA A 101 -1.22 -5.66 0.26
CA ALA A 101 -0.78 -4.88 1.42
C ALA A 101 -1.83 -4.87 2.54
N LEU A 102 -3.12 -4.85 2.19
CA LEU A 102 -4.23 -4.86 3.15
C LEU A 102 -4.45 -6.22 3.82
N ALA A 103 -3.95 -7.32 3.26
CA ALA A 103 -4.23 -8.68 3.72
C ALA A 103 -3.82 -8.93 5.18
N VAL A 104 -2.82 -8.23 5.69
CA VAL A 104 -2.32 -8.35 7.08
C VAL A 104 -2.93 -7.33 8.03
N GLU A 105 -3.91 -6.53 7.60
CA GLU A 105 -4.54 -5.47 8.39
C GLU A 105 -3.50 -4.51 9.01
N PRO A 106 -2.74 -3.80 8.16
CA PRO A 106 -1.67 -2.92 8.62
C PRO A 106 -2.22 -1.66 9.28
N ASP A 107 -1.44 -1.11 10.22
CA ASP A 107 -1.72 0.21 10.82
C ASP A 107 -1.13 1.34 9.97
N PHE A 108 -0.08 1.03 9.19
CA PHE A 108 0.69 2.01 8.41
C PHE A 108 1.08 1.46 7.04
N ILE A 109 0.86 2.24 5.99
CA ILE A 109 1.26 1.87 4.63
C ILE A 109 2.12 2.99 4.02
N ILE A 110 3.28 2.61 3.50
CA ILE A 110 4.12 3.46 2.68
C ILE A 110 3.66 3.31 1.23
N CYS A 111 3.19 4.39 0.63
CA CYS A 111 2.79 4.44 -0.78
C CYS A 111 3.91 5.12 -1.56
N ASP A 112 4.77 4.35 -2.20
CA ASP A 112 5.89 4.85 -2.99
C ASP A 112 5.47 5.09 -4.43
N GLU A 113 5.14 6.33 -4.77
CA GLU A 113 4.60 6.76 -6.07
C GLU A 113 3.49 5.84 -6.63
N PRO A 114 2.47 5.49 -5.87
CA PRO A 114 1.57 4.37 -6.18
C PRO A 114 0.71 4.59 -7.44
N ILE A 115 0.75 5.77 -8.03
CA ILE A 115 -0.08 6.17 -9.18
C ILE A 115 0.73 6.68 -10.37
N SER A 116 2.05 6.86 -10.25
CA SER A 116 2.90 7.52 -11.26
C SER A 116 2.89 6.82 -12.63
N ALA A 117 2.69 5.50 -12.66
CA ALA A 117 2.65 4.69 -13.88
C ALA A 117 1.24 4.51 -14.47
N LEU A 118 0.23 5.25 -13.97
CA LEU A 118 -1.17 5.10 -14.36
C LEU A 118 -1.68 6.31 -15.13
N ASP A 119 -2.68 6.09 -15.99
CA ASP A 119 -3.41 7.17 -16.67
C ASP A 119 -4.16 8.05 -15.66
N VAL A 120 -4.31 9.34 -15.95
CA VAL A 120 -4.90 10.35 -15.04
C VAL A 120 -6.28 9.93 -14.48
N SER A 121 -7.14 9.36 -15.33
CA SER A 121 -8.47 8.89 -14.91
C SER A 121 -8.40 7.72 -13.90
N ILE A 122 -7.42 6.86 -14.07
CA ILE A 122 -7.18 5.70 -13.17
C ILE A 122 -6.51 6.16 -11.88
N GLN A 123 -5.59 7.14 -11.95
CA GLN A 123 -4.98 7.75 -10.76
C GLN A 123 -6.04 8.25 -9.79
N ALA A 124 -7.00 9.05 -10.27
CA ALA A 124 -8.09 9.57 -9.42
C ALA A 124 -8.91 8.44 -8.75
N GLN A 125 -9.21 7.38 -9.49
CA GLN A 125 -9.93 6.24 -8.94
C GLN A 125 -9.14 5.50 -7.84
N VAL A 126 -7.83 5.35 -8.01
CA VAL A 126 -6.96 4.70 -7.02
C VAL A 126 -6.83 5.56 -5.77
N VAL A 127 -6.69 6.88 -5.92
CA VAL A 127 -6.60 7.81 -4.78
C VAL A 127 -7.89 7.81 -3.97
N ASN A 128 -9.06 7.97 -4.62
CA ASN A 128 -10.34 7.92 -3.92
C ASN A 128 -10.53 6.59 -3.17
N MET A 129 -10.15 5.47 -3.79
CA MET A 129 -10.19 4.16 -3.13
C MET A 129 -9.26 4.10 -1.90
N LEU A 130 -8.04 4.67 -1.97
CA LEU A 130 -7.11 4.74 -0.83
C LEU A 130 -7.68 5.60 0.30
N GLU A 131 -8.34 6.72 0.00
CA GLU A 131 -9.02 7.55 1.00
C GLU A 131 -10.19 6.82 1.68
N ASP A 132 -11.00 6.08 0.91
CA ASP A 132 -12.09 5.27 1.46
C ASP A 132 -11.54 4.19 2.39
N LEU A 133 -10.51 3.46 1.96
CA LEU A 133 -9.82 2.45 2.77
C LEU A 133 -9.17 3.04 4.03
N GLN A 134 -8.62 4.27 3.95
CA GLN A 134 -8.07 4.98 5.10
C GLN A 134 -9.13 5.22 6.17
N ARG A 135 -10.29 5.74 5.75
CA ARG A 135 -11.42 6.03 6.65
C ARG A 135 -12.02 4.77 7.25
N GLU A 136 -12.27 3.75 6.43
CA GLU A 136 -12.91 2.50 6.85
C GLU A 136 -12.04 1.66 7.77
N ARG A 137 -10.72 1.64 7.53
CA ARG A 137 -9.77 0.77 8.23
C ARG A 137 -8.86 1.48 9.20
N ASN A 138 -8.99 2.82 9.32
CA ASN A 138 -8.15 3.67 10.17
C ASN A 138 -6.65 3.47 9.92
N ILE A 139 -6.24 3.45 8.65
CA ILE A 139 -4.86 3.26 8.22
C ILE A 139 -4.18 4.63 8.12
N THR A 140 -2.92 4.71 8.54
CA THR A 140 -2.08 5.87 8.29
C THR A 140 -1.25 5.66 7.04
N TYR A 141 -1.23 6.65 6.13
CA TYR A 141 -0.38 6.61 4.92
C TYR A 141 0.83 7.54 5.03
N LEU A 142 1.97 7.07 4.56
CA LEU A 142 3.07 7.90 4.09
C LEU A 142 3.02 7.89 2.56
N PHE A 143 2.53 8.96 1.95
CA PHE A 143 2.33 9.06 0.51
C PHE A 143 3.50 9.80 -0.12
N ILE A 144 4.31 9.13 -0.91
CA ILE A 144 5.43 9.72 -1.66
C ILE A 144 4.94 9.97 -3.08
N ALA A 145 5.02 11.21 -3.54
CA ALA A 145 4.61 11.60 -4.89
C ALA A 145 5.33 12.86 -5.36
N HIS A 146 5.31 13.08 -6.68
CA HIS A 146 5.83 14.28 -7.31
C HIS A 146 4.72 15.18 -7.89
N ASP A 147 3.46 14.74 -7.89
CA ASP A 147 2.29 15.53 -8.29
C ASP A 147 1.68 16.24 -7.08
N LEU A 148 1.88 17.56 -7.04
CA LEU A 148 1.43 18.41 -5.94
C LEU A 148 -0.09 18.44 -5.77
N SER A 149 -0.87 18.35 -6.86
CA SER A 149 -2.33 18.40 -6.81
C SER A 149 -2.90 17.19 -6.08
N MET A 150 -2.34 16.01 -6.35
CA MET A 150 -2.75 14.77 -5.69
C MET A 150 -2.33 14.75 -4.23
N VAL A 151 -1.11 15.24 -3.92
CA VAL A 151 -0.62 15.30 -2.54
C VAL A 151 -1.51 16.21 -1.68
N LYS A 152 -1.93 17.35 -2.21
CA LYS A 152 -2.85 18.26 -1.49
C LYS A 152 -4.18 17.58 -1.15
N HIS A 153 -4.68 16.74 -2.06
CA HIS A 153 -5.99 16.09 -1.90
C HIS A 153 -5.99 15.02 -0.79
N ILE A 154 -4.94 14.18 -0.76
CA ILE A 154 -4.90 13.00 0.13
C ILE A 154 -4.21 13.24 1.48
N SER A 155 -3.51 14.38 1.65
CA SER A 155 -2.60 14.55 2.79
C SER A 155 -3.12 15.56 3.82
N ASP A 156 -3.07 15.21 5.10
CA ASP A 156 -3.27 16.15 6.22
C ASP A 156 -2.02 17.01 6.46
N ARG A 157 -0.83 16.42 6.25
CA ARG A 157 0.49 17.08 6.42
C ARG A 157 1.37 16.75 5.24
N ILE A 158 2.19 17.72 4.85
CA ILE A 158 3.12 17.58 3.72
C ILE A 158 4.54 17.89 4.17
N GLY A 159 5.48 17.06 3.72
CA GLY A 159 6.90 17.31 3.82
C GLY A 159 7.51 17.54 2.44
N VAL A 160 8.20 18.65 2.26
CA VAL A 160 8.88 18.98 1.00
C VAL A 160 10.34 18.56 1.10
N MET A 161 10.81 17.76 0.14
CA MET A 161 12.21 17.36 0.03
C MET A 161 12.88 18.06 -1.14
N TYR A 162 14.08 18.58 -0.92
CA TYR A 162 14.96 19.14 -1.95
C TYR A 162 16.39 18.63 -1.79
N LEU A 163 16.96 18.09 -2.86
CA LEU A 163 18.31 17.52 -2.88
C LEU A 163 18.59 16.55 -1.70
N GLY A 164 17.61 15.70 -1.39
CA GLY A 164 17.71 14.67 -0.33
C GLY A 164 17.57 15.19 1.10
N LYS A 165 17.17 16.45 1.28
CA LYS A 165 16.92 17.06 2.59
C LYS A 165 15.46 17.48 2.72
N MET A 166 14.89 17.26 3.90
CA MET A 166 13.60 17.83 4.25
C MET A 166 13.79 19.35 4.46
N VAL A 167 13.14 20.16 3.63
CA VAL A 167 13.28 21.64 3.67
C VAL A 167 12.06 22.30 4.31
N GLU A 168 10.91 21.64 4.29
CA GLU A 168 9.68 22.16 4.88
C GLU A 168 8.79 21.01 5.35
N LEU A 169 8.03 21.22 6.43
CA LEU A 169 7.07 20.27 6.97
C LEU A 169 5.95 21.03 7.67
N GLY A 170 4.70 20.87 7.24
CA GLY A 170 3.55 21.56 7.81
C GLY A 170 2.20 20.92 7.46
N PRO A 171 1.08 21.49 7.97
CA PRO A 171 -0.24 21.16 7.49
C PRO A 171 -0.37 21.42 5.98
N ALA A 172 -1.15 20.58 5.28
CA ALA A 172 -1.31 20.69 3.84
C ALA A 172 -1.84 22.07 3.41
N ASP A 173 -2.81 22.62 4.13
CA ASP A 173 -3.40 23.92 3.81
C ASP A 173 -2.41 25.10 3.93
N ASP A 174 -1.45 25.03 4.85
CA ASP A 174 -0.47 26.09 5.07
C ASP A 174 0.59 26.14 3.96
N LEU A 175 0.93 24.97 3.38
CA LEU A 175 1.97 24.83 2.35
C LEU A 175 1.46 25.19 0.93
N TYR A 176 0.14 25.30 0.73
CA TYR A 176 -0.45 25.65 -0.57
C TYR A 176 -1.00 27.10 -0.64
N ASN A 177 -0.84 27.89 0.40
CA ASN A 177 -1.15 29.31 0.44
C ASN A 177 0.13 30.13 0.30
#